data_4cfe64848f937f1fb6beff092595b84c
#
_entry.id   4cfe64848f937f1fb6beff092595b84c
#
_cell.length_a   1.000
_cell.length_b   1.000
_cell.length_c   1.000
_cell.angle_alpha   90.00
_cell.angle_beta   90.00
_cell.angle_gamma   90.00
#
_symmetry.space_group_name_H-M   'P 1'
#
loop_
_entity.id
_entity.type
_entity.pdbx_description
1 polymer ?
#
loop_
_entity_poly.entity_id
_entity_poly.type
_entity_poly.pdbx_seq_one_letter_code
_entity_poly.pdbx_strand_id
1 'polypeptide(L)'
;MLRSAKIFPACSPPAQTTPPYNAGMAAVALFDPCYLQALRPGDAASARRVLEALGDAVTLIDGRCCGQPAFNSGFRNEARAVGRQLLRAARAHAAIVTASGSCTAMVRHYLPALWEPPRSAAAAAIASRFVDFPTYVARHPGFERLGLRLPGVVALHESCHSRRELGASAAVAAVLARIEGLEVREPAFAEECCGFGGTFAVKEPEVSVEMMRAKLEALAATGARVVVSPDYSCLAHLQAGAAGLGIQLEGWTLPELLARALE
;
A
#
# COMPACT_ATOMS: atom_id res chain seq x y z
N MET A 1 -1.77 37.21 19.66
CA MET A 1 -0.91 36.15 20.23
C MET A 1 -1.20 34.83 19.54
N LEU A 2 -0.43 34.52 18.50
CA LEU A 2 -0.54 33.27 17.76
C LEU A 2 0.10 32.14 18.58
N ARG A 3 -0.70 31.14 18.99
CA ARG A 3 -0.18 29.95 19.66
C ARG A 3 0.64 29.16 18.66
N SER A 4 1.91 29.00 18.95
CA SER A 4 2.85 28.16 18.19
C SER A 4 2.30 26.75 18.03
N ALA A 5 1.99 26.37 16.81
CA ALA A 5 1.67 24.99 16.46
C ALA A 5 2.90 24.13 16.73
N LYS A 6 2.77 23.15 17.62
CA LYS A 6 3.82 22.14 17.83
C LYS A 6 4.01 21.37 16.53
N ILE A 7 5.09 21.67 15.82
CA ILE A 7 5.58 20.89 14.68
C ILE A 7 5.92 19.52 15.24
N PHE A 8 5.25 18.48 14.73
CA PHE A 8 5.55 17.09 15.08
C PHE A 8 7.02 16.80 14.75
N PRO A 9 7.78 16.16 15.65
CA PRO A 9 9.12 15.72 15.31
C PRO A 9 9.03 14.76 14.13
N ALA A 10 9.94 14.91 13.17
CA ALA A 10 10.09 13.98 12.05
C ALA A 10 10.32 12.59 12.65
N CYS A 11 9.33 11.71 12.48
CA CYS A 11 9.42 10.33 12.92
C CYS A 11 10.36 9.62 11.96
N SER A 12 11.61 9.41 12.37
CA SER A 12 12.49 8.48 11.66
C SER A 12 11.85 7.10 11.76
N PRO A 13 11.62 6.39 10.65
CA PRO A 13 11.00 5.08 10.69
C PRO A 13 11.88 4.14 11.55
N PRO A 14 11.31 3.42 12.51
CA PRO A 14 12.04 2.41 13.25
C PRO A 14 12.59 1.37 12.28
N ALA A 15 13.80 0.88 12.53
CA ALA A 15 14.41 -0.18 11.75
C ALA A 15 13.40 -1.31 11.54
N GLN A 16 13.20 -1.69 10.28
CA GLN A 16 12.25 -2.74 9.91
C GLN A 16 12.72 -4.07 10.47
N THR A 17 12.24 -4.45 11.66
CA THR A 17 12.38 -5.81 12.14
C THR A 17 11.49 -6.71 11.30
N THR A 18 12.11 -7.48 10.43
CA THR A 18 11.45 -8.51 9.63
C THR A 18 10.96 -9.61 10.55
N PRO A 19 9.71 -10.05 10.50
CA PRO A 19 9.33 -11.28 11.17
C PRO A 19 10.19 -12.43 10.61
N PRO A 20 10.63 -13.38 11.44
CA PRO A 20 11.46 -14.50 10.98
C PRO A 20 10.65 -15.36 10.01
N TYR A 21 11.10 -15.40 8.75
CA TYR A 21 10.61 -16.36 7.77
C TYR A 21 11.15 -17.74 8.09
N ASN A 22 10.30 -18.68 8.45
CA ASN A 22 10.65 -20.10 8.39
C ASN A 22 10.51 -20.56 6.93
N ALA A 23 11.57 -21.14 6.39
CA ALA A 23 11.58 -21.72 5.05
C ALA A 23 10.69 -22.98 5.01
N GLY A 24 9.43 -22.80 4.72
CA GLY A 24 8.40 -23.82 4.58
C GLY A 24 7.07 -23.12 4.32
N MET A 25 6.03 -23.82 3.89
CA MET A 25 4.70 -23.21 3.72
C MET A 25 4.34 -22.40 4.96
N ALA A 26 4.47 -21.09 4.88
CA ALA A 26 4.10 -20.20 5.96
C ALA A 26 2.57 -19.98 5.91
N ALA A 27 1.91 -20.10 7.06
CA ALA A 27 0.54 -19.62 7.19
C ALA A 27 0.58 -18.09 7.28
N VAL A 28 0.09 -17.42 6.26
CA VAL A 28 0.05 -15.96 6.18
C VAL A 28 -1.39 -15.46 6.16
N ALA A 29 -1.66 -14.36 6.83
CA ALA A 29 -2.92 -13.67 6.68
C ALA A 29 -2.80 -12.57 5.62
N LEU A 30 -3.76 -12.49 4.72
CA LEU A 30 -3.93 -11.38 3.79
C LEU A 30 -4.97 -10.42 4.36
N PHE A 31 -4.55 -9.21 4.70
CA PHE A 31 -5.48 -8.13 5.05
C PHE A 31 -5.94 -7.43 3.79
N ASP A 32 -7.24 -7.54 3.51
CA ASP A 32 -7.91 -6.86 2.41
C ASP A 32 -8.55 -5.56 2.94
N PRO A 33 -8.00 -4.38 2.58
CA PRO A 33 -8.52 -3.09 3.05
C PRO A 33 -9.93 -2.79 2.58
N CYS A 34 -10.72 -2.12 3.43
CA CYS A 34 -12.13 -1.82 3.19
C CYS A 34 -12.42 -1.12 1.84
N TYR A 35 -11.55 -0.22 1.41
CA TYR A 35 -11.73 0.48 0.14
C TYR A 35 -11.41 -0.40 -1.08
N LEU A 36 -10.47 -1.35 -0.96
CA LEU A 36 -10.22 -2.35 -2.00
C LEU A 36 -11.42 -3.29 -2.17
N GLN A 37 -11.98 -3.77 -1.06
CA GLN A 37 -13.21 -4.58 -1.10
C GLN A 37 -14.35 -3.87 -1.82
N ALA A 38 -14.50 -2.55 -1.60
CA ALA A 38 -15.56 -1.75 -2.20
C ALA A 38 -15.33 -1.42 -3.68
N LEU A 39 -14.07 -1.11 -4.06
CA LEU A 39 -13.77 -0.53 -5.36
C LEU A 39 -13.02 -1.50 -6.31
N ARG A 40 -12.36 -2.52 -5.77
CA ARG A 40 -11.54 -3.50 -6.50
C ARG A 40 -11.64 -4.89 -5.88
N PRO A 41 -12.82 -5.50 -5.86
CA PRO A 41 -13.05 -6.78 -5.15
C PRO A 41 -12.19 -7.95 -5.68
N GLY A 42 -11.63 -7.84 -6.89
CA GLY A 42 -10.71 -8.83 -7.46
C GLY A 42 -9.26 -8.75 -6.95
N ASP A 43 -8.89 -7.66 -6.27
CA ASP A 43 -7.50 -7.39 -5.89
C ASP A 43 -7.00 -8.37 -4.80
N ALA A 44 -7.87 -8.72 -3.85
CA ALA A 44 -7.56 -9.74 -2.84
C ALA A 44 -7.33 -11.12 -3.47
N ALA A 45 -8.08 -11.48 -4.50
CA ALA A 45 -7.87 -12.73 -5.24
C ALA A 45 -6.52 -12.72 -5.99
N SER A 46 -6.15 -11.60 -6.59
CA SER A 46 -4.84 -11.42 -7.22
C SER A 46 -3.69 -11.55 -6.22
N ALA A 47 -3.79 -10.86 -5.08
CA ALA A 47 -2.79 -10.94 -4.02
C ALA A 47 -2.67 -12.37 -3.48
N ARG A 48 -3.80 -13.03 -3.22
CA ARG A 48 -3.85 -14.42 -2.77
C ARG A 48 -3.18 -15.37 -3.76
N ARG A 49 -3.50 -15.25 -5.05
CA ARG A 49 -2.88 -16.08 -6.11
C ARG A 49 -1.36 -15.99 -6.09
N VAL A 50 -0.80 -14.79 -5.94
CA VAL A 50 0.65 -14.60 -5.86
C VAL A 50 1.23 -15.23 -4.60
N LEU A 51 0.61 -15.03 -3.43
CA LEU A 51 1.07 -15.61 -2.17
C LEU A 51 1.02 -17.15 -2.20
N GLU A 52 -0.04 -17.74 -2.75
CA GLU A 52 -0.16 -19.18 -2.94
C GLU A 52 0.90 -19.72 -3.93
N ALA A 53 1.23 -18.98 -4.99
CA ALA A 53 2.31 -19.32 -5.91
C ALA A 53 3.70 -19.28 -5.24
N LEU A 54 3.89 -18.42 -4.22
CA LEU A 54 5.08 -18.42 -3.39
C LEU A 54 5.18 -19.65 -2.48
N GLY A 55 4.08 -20.37 -2.27
CA GLY A 55 3.98 -21.54 -1.40
C GLY A 55 3.30 -21.30 -0.06
N ASP A 56 2.65 -20.14 0.12
CA ASP A 56 1.96 -19.80 1.36
C ASP A 56 0.55 -20.38 1.45
N ALA A 57 0.13 -20.74 2.67
CA ALA A 57 -1.27 -21.01 2.99
C ALA A 57 -1.93 -19.70 3.44
N VAL A 58 -2.83 -19.16 2.61
CA VAL A 58 -3.39 -17.82 2.79
C VAL A 58 -4.73 -17.84 3.51
N THR A 59 -4.82 -17.09 4.63
CA THR A 59 -6.08 -16.82 5.35
C THR A 59 -6.46 -15.36 5.14
N LEU A 60 -7.71 -15.07 4.79
CA LEU A 60 -8.19 -13.71 4.57
C LEU A 60 -8.64 -13.04 5.88
N ILE A 61 -8.20 -11.82 6.11
CA ILE A 61 -8.75 -10.87 7.10
C ILE A 61 -9.54 -9.82 6.33
N ASP A 62 -10.83 -10.02 6.23
CA ASP A 62 -11.77 -9.15 5.51
C ASP A 62 -12.65 -8.31 6.45
N GLY A 63 -13.48 -7.45 5.87
CA GLY A 63 -14.48 -6.67 6.58
C GLY A 63 -13.91 -5.73 7.66
N ARG A 64 -12.65 -5.35 7.56
CA ARG A 64 -11.96 -4.49 8.53
C ARG A 64 -11.38 -3.25 7.85
N CYS A 65 -11.13 -2.24 8.68
CA CYS A 65 -10.50 -1.01 8.25
C CYS A 65 -9.27 -0.72 9.14
N CYS A 66 -8.22 -0.13 8.55
CA CYS A 66 -7.04 0.32 9.30
C CYS A 66 -7.32 1.53 10.20
N GLY A 67 -8.42 2.26 9.97
CA GLY A 67 -8.80 3.45 10.72
C GLY A 67 -8.24 4.76 10.16
N GLN A 68 -7.50 4.74 9.06
CA GLN A 68 -6.83 5.92 8.49
C GLN A 68 -7.79 7.07 8.16
N PRO A 69 -8.98 6.89 7.56
CA PRO A 69 -9.88 8.01 7.27
C PRO A 69 -10.32 8.77 8.53
N ALA A 70 -10.67 8.07 9.59
CA ALA A 70 -11.00 8.68 10.86
C ALA A 70 -9.78 9.36 11.51
N PHE A 71 -8.61 8.73 11.45
CA PHE A 71 -7.35 9.28 11.97
C PHE A 71 -6.98 10.58 11.27
N ASN A 72 -6.99 10.62 9.94
CA ASN A 72 -6.66 11.81 9.14
C ASN A 72 -7.69 12.94 9.31
N SER A 73 -8.91 12.60 9.72
CA SER A 73 -9.96 13.58 10.04
C SER A 73 -9.91 14.10 11.49
N GLY A 74 -8.99 13.59 12.31
CA GLY A 74 -8.87 13.96 13.71
C GLY A 74 -9.76 13.17 14.68
N PHE A 75 -10.59 12.24 14.19
CA PHE A 75 -11.48 11.39 14.98
C PHE A 75 -10.72 10.21 15.59
N ARG A 76 -9.88 10.51 16.58
CA ARG A 76 -8.96 9.52 17.17
C ARG A 76 -9.67 8.39 17.92
N ASN A 77 -10.81 8.64 18.54
CA ASN A 77 -11.59 7.62 19.25
C ASN A 77 -12.20 6.62 18.28
N GLU A 78 -12.73 7.10 17.17
CA GLU A 78 -13.30 6.31 16.08
C GLU A 78 -12.20 5.48 15.40
N ALA A 79 -11.07 6.10 15.08
CA ALA A 79 -9.89 5.40 14.55
C ALA A 79 -9.42 4.29 15.49
N ARG A 80 -9.39 4.55 16.80
CA ARG A 80 -9.06 3.56 17.84
C ARG A 80 -10.06 2.42 17.89
N ALA A 81 -11.37 2.73 17.79
CA ALA A 81 -12.42 1.71 17.83
C ALA A 81 -12.32 0.75 16.63
N VAL A 82 -12.15 1.30 15.44
CA VAL A 82 -11.99 0.55 14.19
C VAL A 82 -10.68 -0.26 14.20
N GLY A 83 -9.56 0.37 14.51
CA GLY A 83 -8.26 -0.29 14.56
C GLY A 83 -8.18 -1.41 15.59
N ARG A 84 -8.93 -1.30 16.70
CA ARG A 84 -9.05 -2.39 17.71
C ARG A 84 -9.66 -3.65 17.09
N GLN A 85 -10.63 -3.51 16.19
CA GLN A 85 -11.25 -4.67 15.53
C GLN A 85 -10.24 -5.36 14.60
N LEU A 86 -9.47 -4.59 13.85
CA LEU A 86 -8.40 -5.12 13.00
C LEU A 86 -7.33 -5.83 13.83
N LEU A 87 -6.82 -5.20 14.91
CA LEU A 87 -5.81 -5.82 15.77
C LEU A 87 -6.30 -7.09 16.46
N ARG A 88 -7.60 -7.20 16.78
CA ARG A 88 -8.19 -8.43 17.32
C ARG A 88 -8.18 -9.54 16.28
N ALA A 89 -8.58 -9.26 15.04
CA ALA A 89 -8.53 -10.24 13.95
C ALA A 89 -7.09 -10.68 13.65
N ALA A 90 -6.14 -9.76 13.73
CA ALA A 90 -4.73 -10.00 13.47
C ALA A 90 -4.00 -10.85 14.53
N ARG A 91 -4.57 -11.00 15.73
CA ARG A 91 -3.89 -11.64 16.88
C ARG A 91 -3.42 -13.07 16.63
N ALA A 92 -4.19 -13.85 15.89
CA ALA A 92 -3.93 -15.26 15.62
C ALA A 92 -2.83 -15.48 14.56
N HIS A 93 -2.39 -14.43 13.88
CA HIS A 93 -1.51 -14.53 12.72
C HIS A 93 -0.11 -13.99 13.05
N ALA A 94 0.91 -14.74 12.64
CA ALA A 94 2.32 -14.36 12.84
C ALA A 94 2.79 -13.34 11.79
N ALA A 95 2.26 -13.42 10.57
CA ALA A 95 2.53 -12.49 9.48
C ALA A 95 1.23 -12.07 8.81
N ILE A 96 1.09 -10.78 8.54
CA ILE A 96 -0.09 -10.21 7.87
C ILE A 96 0.39 -9.38 6.68
N VAL A 97 0.09 -9.83 5.48
CA VAL A 97 0.38 -9.11 4.23
C VAL A 97 -0.76 -8.17 3.92
N THR A 98 -0.44 -6.95 3.54
CA THR A 98 -1.44 -5.94 3.17
C THR A 98 -1.20 -5.45 1.74
N ALA A 99 -2.22 -5.53 0.90
CA ALA A 99 -2.17 -5.06 -0.49
C ALA A 99 -2.31 -3.53 -0.62
N SER A 100 -1.88 -2.78 0.40
CA SER A 100 -1.95 -1.32 0.45
C SER A 100 -0.85 -0.76 1.35
N GLY A 101 0.03 0.05 0.79
CA GLY A 101 1.10 0.73 1.52
C GLY A 101 0.55 1.70 2.57
N SER A 102 -0.48 2.48 2.22
CA SER A 102 -1.08 3.46 3.15
C SER A 102 -1.74 2.79 4.36
N CYS A 103 -2.44 1.67 4.18
CA CYS A 103 -3.01 0.91 5.30
C CYS A 103 -1.91 0.27 6.16
N THR A 104 -0.84 -0.24 5.54
CA THR A 104 0.31 -0.79 6.28
C THR A 104 0.97 0.28 7.14
N ALA A 105 1.23 1.46 6.56
CA ALA A 105 1.80 2.59 7.28
C ALA A 105 0.91 3.02 8.46
N MET A 106 -0.41 3.14 8.23
CA MET A 106 -1.37 3.47 9.29
C MET A 106 -1.31 2.48 10.45
N VAL A 107 -1.31 1.18 10.16
CA VAL A 107 -1.29 0.15 11.21
C VAL A 107 0.03 0.15 11.94
N ARG A 108 1.16 0.25 11.25
CA ARG A 108 2.49 0.13 11.86
C ARG A 108 2.90 1.36 12.65
N HIS A 109 2.65 2.54 12.11
CA HIS A 109 3.23 3.77 12.65
C HIS A 109 2.27 4.60 13.50
N TYR A 110 0.97 4.58 13.17
CA TYR A 110 0.02 5.49 13.78
C TYR A 110 -0.96 4.82 14.74
N LEU A 111 -1.39 3.60 14.40
CA LEU A 111 -2.41 2.92 15.18
C LEU A 111 -2.00 2.64 16.65
N PRO A 112 -0.77 2.16 16.94
CA PRO A 112 -0.33 1.95 18.32
C PRO A 112 -0.37 3.20 19.20
N ALA A 113 -0.07 4.37 18.62
CA ALA A 113 -0.05 5.65 19.33
C ALA A 113 -1.45 6.15 19.75
N LEU A 114 -2.52 5.44 19.35
CA LEU A 114 -3.88 5.74 19.79
C LEU A 114 -4.19 5.22 21.20
N TRP A 115 -3.28 4.48 21.84
CA TRP A 115 -3.42 3.97 23.21
C TRP A 115 -2.28 4.43 24.09
N GLU A 116 -2.58 4.55 25.39
CA GLU A 116 -1.58 4.74 26.43
C GLU A 116 -0.92 3.39 26.82
N PRO A 117 0.31 3.40 27.36
CA PRO A 117 0.93 2.20 27.92
C PRO A 117 0.04 1.58 29.03
N PRO A 118 0.04 0.24 29.18
CA PRO A 118 0.80 -0.76 28.40
C PRO A 118 0.12 -1.18 27.08
N ARG A 119 -1.08 -0.65 26.79
CA ARG A 119 -1.87 -1.05 25.60
C ARG A 119 -1.23 -0.65 24.28
N SER A 120 -0.50 0.47 24.24
CA SER A 120 0.25 0.89 23.06
C SER A 120 1.34 -0.14 22.69
N ALA A 121 2.07 -0.68 23.66
CA ALA A 121 3.07 -1.71 23.44
C ALA A 121 2.45 -3.02 22.90
N ALA A 122 1.31 -3.44 23.46
CA ALA A 122 0.58 -4.60 22.98
C ALA A 122 0.05 -4.40 21.53
N ALA A 123 -0.42 -3.21 21.22
CA ALA A 123 -0.84 -2.85 19.87
C ALA A 123 0.34 -2.86 18.90
N ALA A 124 1.48 -2.29 19.28
CA ALA A 124 2.70 -2.26 18.48
C ALA A 124 3.24 -3.67 18.18
N ALA A 125 3.19 -4.58 19.16
CA ALA A 125 3.60 -5.97 18.97
C ALA A 125 2.77 -6.73 17.92
N ILE A 126 1.48 -6.38 17.75
CA ILE A 126 0.64 -6.94 16.69
C ILE A 126 0.88 -6.18 15.39
N ALA A 127 0.94 -4.85 15.44
CA ALA A 127 1.13 -3.99 14.28
C ALA A 127 2.46 -4.27 13.56
N SER A 128 3.52 -4.66 14.28
CA SER A 128 4.81 -5.02 13.68
C SER A 128 4.76 -6.25 12.78
N ARG A 129 3.71 -7.07 12.86
CA ARG A 129 3.50 -8.24 12.00
C ARG A 129 2.91 -7.90 10.64
N PHE A 130 2.42 -6.66 10.48
CA PHE A 130 1.93 -6.19 9.19
C PHE A 130 3.09 -5.83 8.28
N VAL A 131 3.04 -6.31 7.05
CA VAL A 131 4.02 -6.03 6.01
C VAL A 131 3.29 -5.68 4.70
N ASP A 132 3.79 -4.72 3.98
CA ASP A 132 3.26 -4.39 2.65
C ASP A 132 3.58 -5.49 1.64
N PHE A 133 2.70 -5.66 0.68
CA PHE A 133 2.77 -6.73 -0.31
C PHE A 133 4.11 -6.80 -1.06
N PRO A 134 4.66 -5.70 -1.64
CA PRO A 134 5.93 -5.77 -2.36
C PRO A 134 7.10 -6.18 -1.46
N THR A 135 7.16 -5.69 -0.22
CA THR A 135 8.21 -6.07 0.73
C THR A 135 8.12 -7.54 1.11
N TYR A 136 6.89 -8.06 1.29
CA TYR A 136 6.69 -9.48 1.57
C TYR A 136 7.18 -10.35 0.41
N VAL A 137 6.72 -10.06 -0.82
CA VAL A 137 7.04 -10.82 -2.02
C VAL A 137 8.55 -10.81 -2.28
N ALA A 138 9.17 -9.63 -2.28
CA ALA A 138 10.61 -9.49 -2.59
C ALA A 138 11.52 -10.24 -1.61
N ARG A 139 11.07 -10.44 -0.37
CA ARG A 139 11.85 -11.15 0.68
C ARG A 139 11.48 -12.63 0.81
N HIS A 140 10.44 -13.07 0.10
CA HIS A 140 9.98 -14.45 0.23
C HIS A 140 10.95 -15.42 -0.46
N PRO A 141 11.38 -16.53 0.19
CA PRO A 141 12.32 -17.49 -0.40
C PRO A 141 11.79 -18.18 -1.67
N GLY A 142 10.47 -18.17 -1.87
CA GLY A 142 9.80 -18.65 -3.09
C GLY A 142 9.90 -17.70 -4.26
N PHE A 143 10.24 -16.43 -4.05
CA PHE A 143 10.20 -15.39 -5.07
C PHE A 143 11.09 -15.69 -6.28
N GLU A 144 12.30 -16.18 -6.04
CA GLU A 144 13.25 -16.54 -7.10
C GLU A 144 12.76 -17.69 -8.00
N ARG A 145 11.79 -18.47 -7.53
CA ARG A 145 11.22 -19.60 -8.28
C ARG A 145 9.99 -19.25 -9.09
N LEU A 146 9.43 -18.05 -8.92
CA LEU A 146 8.27 -17.63 -9.71
C LEU A 146 8.68 -17.39 -11.16
N GLY A 147 7.97 -18.04 -12.08
CA GLY A 147 7.95 -17.66 -13.49
C GLY A 147 7.06 -16.43 -13.63
N LEU A 148 7.67 -15.28 -13.89
CA LEU A 148 6.95 -14.01 -14.06
C LEU A 148 7.25 -13.49 -15.46
N ARG A 149 6.22 -13.43 -16.30
CA ARG A 149 6.34 -12.93 -17.67
C ARG A 149 5.14 -12.07 -18.05
N LEU A 150 5.40 -10.82 -18.43
CA LEU A 150 4.36 -9.90 -18.90
C LEU A 150 5.00 -8.86 -19.84
N PRO A 151 5.16 -9.17 -21.13
CA PRO A 151 5.70 -8.19 -22.07
C PRO A 151 4.82 -6.95 -22.17
N GLY A 152 5.42 -5.78 -22.02
CA GLY A 152 4.69 -4.53 -22.11
C GLY A 152 5.43 -3.37 -21.45
N VAL A 153 4.77 -2.22 -21.45
CA VAL A 153 5.30 -0.97 -20.89
C VAL A 153 4.34 -0.46 -19.83
N VAL A 154 4.84 -0.17 -18.63
CA VAL A 154 4.08 0.42 -17.55
C VAL A 154 4.79 1.65 -16.99
N ALA A 155 4.03 2.62 -16.47
CA ALA A 155 4.60 3.69 -15.64
C ALA A 155 4.42 3.31 -14.16
N LEU A 156 5.43 3.62 -13.35
CA LEU A 156 5.37 3.38 -11.92
C LEU A 156 4.93 4.64 -11.17
N HIS A 157 3.86 4.54 -10.38
CA HIS A 157 3.52 5.52 -9.37
C HIS A 157 3.70 4.92 -7.97
N GLU A 158 4.79 5.25 -7.29
CA GLU A 158 4.98 4.89 -5.89
C GLU A 158 4.20 5.85 -4.98
N SER A 159 3.34 5.30 -4.11
CA SER A 159 2.64 6.12 -3.14
C SER A 159 3.62 6.71 -2.10
N CYS A 160 3.29 7.88 -1.57
CA CYS A 160 4.11 8.54 -0.55
C CYS A 160 4.28 7.67 0.71
N HIS A 161 3.25 6.91 1.11
CA HIS A 161 3.33 5.98 2.24
C HIS A 161 4.27 4.80 1.97
N SER A 162 4.20 4.21 0.76
CA SER A 162 5.10 3.12 0.36
C SER A 162 6.56 3.60 0.35
N ARG A 163 6.82 4.72 -0.30
CA ARG A 163 8.16 5.25 -0.49
C ARG A 163 8.77 5.81 0.79
N ARG A 164 8.06 6.75 1.47
CA ARG A 164 8.63 7.56 2.56
C ARG A 164 8.45 6.93 3.93
N GLU A 165 7.31 6.29 4.18
CA GLU A 165 7.01 5.76 5.50
C GLU A 165 7.40 4.29 5.66
N LEU A 166 7.23 3.49 4.62
CA LEU A 166 7.59 2.07 4.65
C LEU A 166 8.98 1.79 4.08
N GLY A 167 9.55 2.72 3.28
CA GLY A 167 10.84 2.52 2.62
C GLY A 167 10.82 1.34 1.64
N ALA A 168 9.68 1.10 0.98
CA ALA A 168 9.44 -0.09 0.17
C ALA A 168 9.99 0.01 -1.27
N SER A 169 10.58 1.14 -1.69
CA SER A 169 11.02 1.39 -3.07
C SER A 169 11.95 0.29 -3.62
N ALA A 170 12.91 -0.16 -2.81
CA ALA A 170 13.80 -1.23 -3.23
C ALA A 170 13.07 -2.56 -3.45
N ALA A 171 12.05 -2.87 -2.64
CA ALA A 171 11.23 -4.06 -2.80
C ALA A 171 10.33 -3.96 -4.04
N VAL A 172 9.72 -2.79 -4.28
CA VAL A 172 8.92 -2.52 -5.49
C VAL A 172 9.79 -2.70 -6.73
N ALA A 173 10.99 -2.10 -6.76
CA ALA A 173 11.91 -2.22 -7.88
C ALA A 173 12.36 -3.67 -8.11
N ALA A 174 12.70 -4.40 -7.04
CA ALA A 174 13.09 -5.82 -7.13
C ALA A 174 11.98 -6.69 -7.69
N VAL A 175 10.73 -6.47 -7.26
CA VAL A 175 9.56 -7.20 -7.77
C VAL A 175 9.33 -6.94 -9.26
N LEU A 176 9.38 -5.68 -9.67
CA LEU A 176 9.16 -5.30 -11.07
C LEU A 176 10.26 -5.80 -12.00
N ALA A 177 11.52 -5.75 -11.55
CA ALA A 177 12.68 -6.20 -12.32
C ALA A 177 12.68 -7.72 -12.63
N ARG A 178 11.90 -8.52 -11.88
CA ARG A 178 11.79 -9.98 -12.11
C ARG A 178 10.78 -10.35 -13.20
N ILE A 179 9.98 -9.41 -13.67
CA ILE A 179 8.95 -9.69 -14.68
C ILE A 179 9.59 -9.62 -16.08
N GLU A 180 9.73 -10.79 -16.71
CA GLU A 180 10.32 -10.89 -18.05
C GLU A 180 9.48 -10.11 -19.08
N GLY A 181 10.18 -9.28 -19.86
CA GLY A 181 9.58 -8.49 -20.94
C GLY A 181 8.85 -7.23 -20.49
N LEU A 182 8.82 -6.91 -19.18
CA LEU A 182 8.22 -5.68 -18.67
C LEU A 182 9.23 -4.53 -18.72
N GLU A 183 8.85 -3.45 -19.40
CA GLU A 183 9.53 -2.16 -19.34
C GLU A 183 8.84 -1.26 -18.33
N VAL A 184 9.57 -0.81 -17.31
CA VAL A 184 9.06 0.10 -16.28
C VAL A 184 9.60 1.50 -16.54
N ARG A 185 8.72 2.48 -16.68
CA ARG A 185 9.06 3.88 -16.87
C ARG A 185 8.75 4.68 -15.60
N GLU A 186 9.72 5.43 -15.12
CA GLU A 186 9.50 6.39 -14.05
C GLU A 186 9.07 7.73 -14.63
N PRO A 187 7.98 8.35 -14.10
CA PRO A 187 7.62 9.70 -14.49
C PRO A 187 8.61 10.72 -13.93
N ALA A 188 8.69 11.90 -14.54
CA ALA A 188 9.38 13.03 -13.90
C ALA A 188 8.74 13.29 -12.53
N PHE A 189 9.56 13.74 -11.57
CA PHE A 189 9.11 13.98 -10.18
C PHE A 189 8.39 12.76 -9.57
N ALA A 190 9.00 11.58 -9.71
CA ALA A 190 8.44 10.30 -9.26
C ALA A 190 8.04 10.30 -7.78
N GLU A 191 8.78 11.07 -6.94
CA GLU A 191 8.56 11.20 -5.50
C GLU A 191 7.38 12.10 -5.11
N GLU A 192 6.78 12.85 -6.02
CA GLU A 192 5.66 13.73 -5.73
C GLU A 192 4.37 12.95 -5.50
N CYS A 193 3.55 13.48 -4.59
CA CYS A 193 2.26 12.90 -4.23
C CYS A 193 1.25 13.02 -5.37
N CYS A 194 0.35 12.02 -5.49
CA CYS A 194 -0.77 12.06 -6.42
C CYS A 194 -1.88 13.08 -6.04
N GLY A 195 -1.82 13.67 -4.85
CA GLY A 195 -2.83 14.62 -4.36
C GLY A 195 -4.02 13.99 -3.63
N PHE A 196 -4.19 12.68 -3.58
CA PHE A 196 -5.35 12.06 -2.94
C PHE A 196 -5.43 12.38 -1.44
N GLY A 197 -4.43 11.99 -0.66
CA GLY A 197 -4.38 12.23 0.80
C GLY A 197 -5.60 11.80 1.61
N GLY A 198 -6.47 10.94 1.08
CA GLY A 198 -7.71 10.52 1.71
C GLY A 198 -8.70 11.69 1.86
N THR A 199 -8.94 12.11 3.12
CA THR A 199 -9.81 13.24 3.42
C THR A 199 -9.27 14.60 2.94
N PHE A 200 -7.99 14.69 2.61
CA PHE A 200 -7.38 15.90 2.03
C PHE A 200 -8.03 16.27 0.70
N ALA A 201 -8.27 15.32 -0.18
CA ALA A 201 -8.92 15.57 -1.47
C ALA A 201 -10.34 16.14 -1.35
N VAL A 202 -10.99 15.93 -0.20
CA VAL A 202 -12.33 16.48 0.09
C VAL A 202 -12.24 17.84 0.78
N LYS A 203 -11.25 18.04 1.64
CA LYS A 203 -11.08 19.27 2.42
C LYS A 203 -10.38 20.38 1.64
N GLU A 204 -9.43 20.00 0.79
CA GLU A 204 -8.60 20.91 -0.01
C GLU A 204 -8.65 20.51 -1.49
N PRO A 205 -9.85 20.51 -2.13
CA PRO A 205 -10.05 19.94 -3.45
C PRO A 205 -9.24 20.67 -4.54
N GLU A 206 -9.09 21.96 -4.46
CA GLU A 206 -8.34 22.75 -5.45
C GLU A 206 -6.87 22.34 -5.47
N VAL A 207 -6.24 22.24 -4.30
CA VAL A 207 -4.83 21.83 -4.18
C VAL A 207 -4.67 20.36 -4.61
N SER A 208 -5.58 19.50 -4.20
CA SER A 208 -5.60 18.08 -4.58
C SER A 208 -5.66 17.90 -6.10
N VAL A 209 -6.51 18.65 -6.77
CA VAL A 209 -6.68 18.60 -8.24
C VAL A 209 -5.42 19.07 -8.96
N GLU A 210 -4.77 20.15 -8.50
CA GLU A 210 -3.52 20.62 -9.13
C GLU A 210 -2.37 19.63 -8.95
N MET A 211 -2.23 19.02 -7.77
CA MET A 211 -1.26 17.94 -7.54
C MET A 211 -1.53 16.72 -8.44
N MET A 212 -2.80 16.34 -8.58
CA MET A 212 -3.22 15.24 -9.45
C MET A 212 -2.92 15.55 -10.92
N ARG A 213 -3.21 16.77 -11.39
CA ARG A 213 -2.94 17.22 -12.75
C ARG A 213 -1.46 17.11 -13.09
N ALA A 214 -0.60 17.70 -12.23
CA ALA A 214 0.86 17.64 -12.42
C ALA A 214 1.37 16.20 -12.49
N LYS A 215 0.86 15.30 -11.63
CA LYS A 215 1.22 13.89 -11.65
C LYS A 215 0.71 13.18 -12.90
N LEU A 216 -0.49 13.48 -13.39
CA LEU A 216 -1.03 12.91 -14.62
C LEU A 216 -0.25 13.36 -15.86
N GLU A 217 0.16 14.61 -15.93
CA GLU A 217 1.01 15.13 -17.01
C GLU A 217 2.36 14.39 -17.04
N ALA A 218 3.00 14.22 -15.88
CA ALA A 218 4.25 13.48 -15.77
C ALA A 218 4.10 12.00 -16.16
N LEU A 219 3.00 11.34 -15.75
CA LEU A 219 2.70 9.96 -16.12
C LEU A 219 2.42 9.83 -17.62
N ALA A 220 1.62 10.73 -18.21
CA ALA A 220 1.32 10.74 -19.64
C ALA A 220 2.58 10.94 -20.49
N ALA A 221 3.52 11.78 -20.03
CA ALA A 221 4.80 12.02 -20.71
C ALA A 221 5.68 10.75 -20.81
N THR A 222 5.45 9.74 -19.98
CA THR A 222 6.14 8.43 -20.11
C THR A 222 5.72 7.65 -21.36
N GLY A 223 4.56 7.95 -21.94
CA GLY A 223 3.96 7.21 -23.06
C GLY A 223 3.36 5.84 -22.67
N ALA A 224 3.40 5.45 -21.39
CA ALA A 224 2.76 4.24 -20.91
C ALA A 224 1.26 4.48 -20.68
N ARG A 225 0.42 3.53 -21.12
CA ARG A 225 -1.03 3.58 -20.85
C ARG A 225 -1.41 2.96 -19.53
N VAL A 226 -0.59 2.03 -19.04
CA VAL A 226 -0.79 1.35 -17.76
C VAL A 226 0.07 2.02 -16.69
N VAL A 227 -0.55 2.38 -15.59
CA VAL A 227 0.13 2.87 -14.39
C VAL A 227 0.02 1.84 -13.28
N VAL A 228 1.15 1.42 -12.75
CA VAL A 228 1.22 0.47 -11.63
C VAL A 228 1.50 1.21 -10.33
N SER A 229 0.80 0.83 -9.27
CA SER A 229 1.04 1.40 -7.94
C SER A 229 0.87 0.36 -6.82
N PRO A 230 1.65 0.46 -5.72
CA PRO A 230 1.41 -0.32 -4.51
C PRO A 230 0.17 0.14 -3.71
N ASP A 231 -0.50 1.21 -4.14
CA ASP A 231 -1.67 1.78 -3.46
C ASP A 231 -2.78 2.11 -4.46
N TYR A 232 -3.89 1.38 -4.38
CA TYR A 232 -5.03 1.61 -5.26
C TYR A 232 -5.69 2.97 -5.03
N SER A 233 -5.62 3.52 -3.83
CA SER A 233 -6.20 4.84 -3.53
C SER A 233 -5.61 5.96 -4.41
N CYS A 234 -4.31 5.88 -4.68
CA CYS A 234 -3.65 6.77 -5.65
C CYS A 234 -4.15 6.52 -7.07
N LEU A 235 -4.24 5.25 -7.48
CA LEU A 235 -4.73 4.87 -8.81
C LEU A 235 -6.16 5.35 -9.06
N ALA A 236 -7.06 5.14 -8.09
CA ALA A 236 -8.45 5.57 -8.20
C ALA A 236 -8.55 7.09 -8.40
N HIS A 237 -7.76 7.86 -7.65
CA HIS A 237 -7.72 9.31 -7.77
C HIS A 237 -7.18 9.76 -9.14
N LEU A 238 -6.07 9.18 -9.57
CA LEU A 238 -5.46 9.47 -10.88
C LEU A 238 -6.38 9.06 -12.05
N GLN A 239 -7.03 7.90 -11.98
CA GLN A 239 -7.95 7.44 -13.02
C GLN A 239 -9.19 8.36 -13.14
N ALA A 240 -9.73 8.80 -12.00
CA ALA A 240 -10.84 9.75 -12.00
C ALA A 240 -10.45 11.08 -12.64
N GLY A 241 -9.26 11.62 -12.34
CA GLY A 241 -8.77 12.84 -12.95
C GLY A 241 -8.40 12.68 -14.42
N ALA A 242 -7.80 11.56 -14.80
CA ALA A 242 -7.44 11.25 -16.18
C ALA A 242 -8.66 11.27 -17.11
N ALA A 243 -9.78 10.69 -16.67
CA ALA A 243 -11.04 10.72 -17.41
C ALA A 243 -11.53 12.15 -17.67
N GLY A 244 -11.42 13.05 -16.68
CA GLY A 244 -11.78 14.47 -16.81
C GLY A 244 -10.86 15.25 -17.74
N LEU A 245 -9.63 14.80 -17.96
CA LEU A 245 -8.63 15.44 -18.84
C LEU A 245 -8.50 14.75 -20.21
N GLY A 246 -9.31 13.72 -20.50
CA GLY A 246 -9.22 12.95 -21.74
C GLY A 246 -7.94 12.10 -21.85
N ILE A 247 -7.25 11.86 -20.75
CA ILE A 247 -6.05 11.02 -20.69
C ILE A 247 -6.48 9.57 -20.54
N GLN A 248 -6.00 8.69 -21.43
CA GLN A 248 -6.21 7.26 -21.31
C GLN A 248 -5.20 6.66 -20.31
N LEU A 249 -5.69 6.26 -19.15
CA LEU A 249 -4.89 5.67 -18.08
C LEU A 249 -5.60 4.46 -17.49
N GLU A 250 -4.96 3.31 -17.57
CA GLU A 250 -5.38 2.09 -16.88
C GLU A 250 -4.51 1.91 -15.62
N GLY A 251 -5.14 1.75 -14.47
CA GLY A 251 -4.42 1.56 -13.21
C GLY A 251 -4.42 0.10 -12.78
N TRP A 252 -3.24 -0.48 -12.56
CA TRP A 252 -3.06 -1.81 -12.00
C TRP A 252 -2.37 -1.72 -10.64
N THR A 253 -2.88 -2.48 -9.68
CA THR A 253 -2.15 -2.67 -8.42
C THR A 253 -0.97 -3.63 -8.63
N LEU A 254 0.01 -3.60 -7.71
CA LEU A 254 1.11 -4.58 -7.77
C LEU A 254 0.62 -6.04 -7.66
N PRO A 255 -0.35 -6.38 -6.79
CA PRO A 255 -0.94 -7.72 -6.78
C PRO A 255 -1.54 -8.11 -8.13
N GLU A 256 -2.28 -7.21 -8.77
CA GLU A 256 -2.88 -7.46 -10.08
C GLU A 256 -1.81 -7.68 -11.16
N LEU A 257 -0.79 -6.80 -11.20
CA LEU A 257 0.30 -6.92 -12.16
C LEU A 257 1.01 -8.28 -12.04
N LEU A 258 1.36 -8.68 -10.82
CA LEU A 258 2.04 -9.95 -10.57
C LEU A 258 1.15 -11.15 -10.88
N ALA A 259 -0.13 -11.09 -10.53
CA ALA A 259 -1.08 -12.15 -10.86
C ALA A 259 -1.27 -12.33 -12.39
N ARG A 260 -1.18 -11.24 -13.17
CA ARG A 260 -1.17 -11.28 -14.63
C ARG A 260 0.13 -11.82 -15.20
N ALA A 261 1.25 -11.62 -14.48
CA ALA A 261 2.57 -12.09 -14.89
C ALA A 261 2.85 -13.56 -14.55
N LEU A 262 2.08 -14.16 -13.63
CA LEU A 262 2.20 -15.60 -13.31
C LEU A 262 1.76 -16.45 -14.49
N GLU A 263 2.69 -17.23 -15.01
CA GLU A 263 2.48 -18.24 -16.07
C GLU A 263 1.73 -19.49 -15.56
#